data_5e8b5e24a097f2852c39f1da42c0ce1d
#
_entry.id   5e8b5e24a097f2852c39f1da42c0ce1d
#
_cell.length_a   1.000
_cell.length_b   1.000
_cell.length_c   1.000
_cell.angle_alpha   90.00
_cell.angle_beta   90.00
_cell.angle_gamma   90.00
#
_symmetry.space_group_name_H-M   'P 1'
#
loop_
_entity.id
_entity.type
_entity.pdbx_description
1 polymer ?
#
loop_
_entity_poly.entity_id
_entity_poly.type
_entity_poly.pdbx_seq_one_letter_code
_entity_poly.pdbx_strand_id
1 'polypeptide(L)'
;ISAIAIFATIPIMKAFLWPKSDKMKWYWNEEVDTDPMFEPIKMKDYSGVKLPSFGVAVLPVLVPIILILITSVWDAVGETPEIISFLGNKNIAMLIAALTAQVIGLRYNMNQNDIKKSINTALASCGMVLLITGAGSAFGAVIRKTGITDILTEMLTASQAPVVVVLLISFFVGTVLRACMGSASSAGVSALAIMAPIVAAMPQVHPAWFAMAVLSGCNCIGLPNDSGFWMSTNLNGLTITGGLKTYTVFGAIRAVLILCVVLIGAVILPLGV
;
A
#
# COMPACT_ATOMS: atom_id res chain seq x y z
N ILE A 1 7.01 -6.89 9.90
CA ILE A 1 7.32 -7.81 8.80
C ILE A 1 7.77 -7.04 7.55
N SER A 2 6.99 -6.07 7.04
CA SER A 2 7.35 -5.32 5.82
C SER A 2 8.70 -4.59 5.92
N ALA A 3 9.03 -3.98 7.05
CA ALA A 3 10.33 -3.32 7.26
C ALA A 3 11.49 -4.32 7.17
N ILE A 4 11.36 -5.47 7.83
CA ILE A 4 12.38 -6.54 7.78
C ILE A 4 12.54 -7.05 6.34
N ALA A 5 11.44 -7.25 5.62
CA ALA A 5 11.49 -7.69 4.23
C ALA A 5 12.19 -6.67 3.32
N ILE A 6 11.99 -5.36 3.54
CA ILE A 6 12.69 -4.30 2.80
C ILE A 6 14.21 -4.42 3.02
N PHE A 7 14.66 -4.51 4.28
CA PHE A 7 16.09 -4.65 4.57
C PHE A 7 16.69 -5.93 4.00
N ALA A 8 15.97 -7.04 3.99
CA ALA A 8 16.41 -8.29 3.39
C ALA A 8 16.45 -8.24 1.85
N THR A 9 15.56 -7.45 1.22
CA THR A 9 15.51 -7.30 -0.24
C THR A 9 16.72 -6.55 -0.80
N ILE A 10 17.22 -5.54 -0.09
CA ILE A 10 18.35 -4.71 -0.55
C ILE A 10 19.60 -5.54 -0.90
N PRO A 11 20.13 -6.44 -0.02
CA PRO A 11 21.30 -7.23 -0.36
C PRO A 11 21.05 -8.22 -1.50
N ILE A 12 19.83 -8.78 -1.60
CA ILE A 12 19.46 -9.66 -2.71
C ILE A 12 19.49 -8.88 -4.03
N MET A 13 18.93 -7.69 -4.08
CA MET A 13 18.97 -6.83 -5.25
C MET A 13 20.41 -6.48 -5.66
N LYS A 14 21.27 -6.13 -4.69
CA LYS A 14 22.67 -5.83 -4.94
C LYS A 14 23.43 -7.04 -5.47
N ALA A 15 23.19 -8.24 -4.93
CA ALA A 15 23.92 -9.44 -5.29
C ALA A 15 23.55 -9.98 -6.68
N PHE A 16 22.25 -9.97 -7.02
CA PHE A 16 21.75 -10.71 -8.19
C PHE A 16 21.25 -9.81 -9.33
N LEU A 17 20.73 -8.63 -9.02
CA LEU A 17 19.98 -7.83 -9.98
C LEU A 17 20.63 -6.46 -10.29
N TRP A 18 21.48 -5.95 -9.39
CA TRP A 18 22.16 -4.68 -9.62
C TRP A 18 23.34 -4.90 -10.55
N PRO A 19 23.29 -4.41 -11.79
CA PRO A 19 24.36 -4.62 -12.73
C PRO A 19 25.63 -3.92 -12.29
N LYS A 20 26.78 -4.52 -12.53
CA LYS A 20 28.09 -3.86 -12.38
C LYS A 20 28.12 -2.62 -13.27
N SER A 21 28.79 -1.58 -12.82
CA SER A 21 28.71 -0.15 -13.25
C SER A 21 28.53 0.14 -14.74
N ASP A 22 29.13 -0.63 -15.64
CA ASP A 22 29.08 -0.37 -17.10
C ASP A 22 27.76 -0.72 -17.77
N LYS A 23 26.90 -1.52 -17.10
CA LYS A 23 25.58 -1.88 -17.60
C LYS A 23 24.45 -1.02 -17.02
N MET A 24 24.76 -0.12 -16.10
CA MET A 24 23.77 0.76 -15.47
C MET A 24 23.24 1.83 -16.42
N LYS A 25 23.94 2.18 -17.50
CA LYS A 25 23.49 3.15 -18.51
C LYS A 25 22.11 2.84 -19.10
N TRP A 26 21.67 1.59 -19.04
CA TRP A 26 20.34 1.17 -19.53
C TRP A 26 19.17 1.55 -18.60
N TYR A 27 19.46 1.92 -17.38
CA TYR A 27 18.45 2.22 -16.36
C TYR A 27 18.11 3.70 -16.31
N TRP A 28 19.08 4.56 -16.66
CA TRP A 28 18.91 6.01 -16.68
C TRP A 28 19.02 6.52 -18.12
N ASN A 29 18.06 7.34 -18.51
CA ASN A 29 18.20 8.13 -19.73
C ASN A 29 19.13 9.31 -19.45
N GLU A 30 20.23 9.41 -20.16
CA GLU A 30 21.03 10.64 -20.24
C GLU A 30 20.29 11.72 -21.05
N GLU A 31 19.44 11.32 -22.00
CA GLU A 31 18.46 12.18 -22.66
C GLU A 31 17.09 11.76 -22.11
N VAL A 32 16.53 12.60 -21.27
CA VAL A 32 15.15 12.45 -20.78
C VAL A 32 14.27 12.71 -21.99
N ASP A 33 13.91 11.66 -22.69
CA ASP A 33 12.77 11.66 -23.59
C ASP A 33 11.55 11.81 -22.69
N THR A 34 11.28 13.08 -22.37
CA THR A 34 10.17 13.47 -21.53
C THR A 34 8.91 13.15 -22.32
N ASP A 35 8.28 12.02 -21.98
CA ASP A 35 6.88 11.84 -22.29
C ASP A 35 6.18 13.12 -21.80
N PRO A 36 5.56 13.92 -22.69
CA PRO A 36 4.93 15.19 -22.31
C PRO A 36 3.85 15.03 -21.24
N MET A 37 3.44 13.80 -20.95
CA MET A 37 2.52 13.46 -19.88
C MET A 37 3.16 13.48 -18.48
N PHE A 38 4.49 13.43 -18.39
CA PHE A 38 5.23 13.42 -17.13
C PHE A 38 6.40 14.41 -17.19
N GLU A 39 6.10 15.69 -17.02
CA GLU A 39 7.16 16.64 -16.72
C GLU A 39 7.93 16.19 -15.47
N PRO A 40 9.29 16.10 -15.53
CA PRO A 40 10.04 15.81 -14.32
C PRO A 40 9.66 16.82 -13.26
N ILE A 41 9.39 16.34 -12.03
CA ILE A 41 9.05 17.21 -10.91
C ILE A 41 10.21 18.17 -10.72
N LYS A 42 10.12 19.36 -11.32
CA LYS A 42 11.09 20.44 -11.08
C LYS A 42 10.97 20.77 -9.60
N MET A 43 12.03 20.47 -8.85
CA MET A 43 12.13 20.91 -7.46
C MET A 43 11.95 22.42 -7.46
N LYS A 44 10.85 22.88 -6.84
CA LYS A 44 10.61 24.32 -6.69
C LYS A 44 11.80 24.90 -5.94
N ASP A 45 12.40 25.95 -6.50
CA ASP A 45 13.44 26.69 -5.78
C ASP A 45 12.78 27.42 -4.60
N TYR A 46 13.13 27.01 -3.39
CA TYR A 46 12.68 27.62 -2.15
C TYR A 46 13.72 28.58 -1.55
N SER A 47 14.74 28.97 -2.34
CA SER A 47 15.69 29.98 -1.91
C SER A 47 14.96 31.31 -1.64
N GLY A 48 14.98 31.75 -0.37
CA GLY A 48 14.29 32.96 0.08
C GLY A 48 12.91 32.76 0.72
N VAL A 49 12.39 31.53 0.77
CA VAL A 49 11.13 31.21 1.48
C VAL A 49 11.44 30.72 2.89
N LYS A 50 10.81 31.28 3.91
CA LYS A 50 10.93 30.80 5.29
C LYS A 50 10.19 29.49 5.44
N LEU A 51 10.93 28.39 5.40
CA LEU A 51 10.38 27.04 5.56
C LEU A 51 10.17 26.70 7.05
N PRO A 52 9.19 25.86 7.39
CA PRO A 52 9.04 25.32 8.73
C PRO A 52 10.24 24.43 9.09
N SER A 53 10.59 24.38 10.38
CA SER A 53 11.57 23.40 10.85
C SER A 53 11.08 21.99 10.60
N PHE A 54 12.00 21.04 10.48
CA PHE A 54 11.66 19.62 10.22
C PHE A 54 10.62 19.08 11.20
N GLY A 55 10.76 19.37 12.50
CA GLY A 55 9.80 18.93 13.51
C GLY A 55 8.38 19.47 13.28
N VAL A 56 8.24 20.73 12.89
CA VAL A 56 6.94 21.33 12.55
C VAL A 56 6.36 20.75 11.27
N ALA A 57 7.21 20.52 10.27
CA ALA A 57 6.77 19.96 8.99
C ALA A 57 6.25 18.51 9.09
N VAL A 58 6.75 17.75 10.05
CA VAL A 58 6.36 16.34 10.29
C VAL A 58 5.09 16.22 11.15
N LEU A 59 4.72 17.26 11.91
CA LEU A 59 3.54 17.21 12.80
C LEU A 59 2.25 16.69 12.12
N PRO A 60 1.87 17.14 10.92
CA PRO A 60 0.66 16.64 10.27
C PRO A 60 0.66 15.12 10.00
N VAL A 61 1.84 14.53 9.87
CA VAL A 61 2.00 13.08 9.69
C VAL A 61 1.99 12.34 11.04
N LEU A 62 2.64 12.91 12.05
CA LEU A 62 2.75 12.28 13.37
C LEU A 62 1.45 12.34 14.18
N VAL A 63 0.70 13.43 14.07
CA VAL A 63 -0.53 13.63 14.86
C VAL A 63 -1.53 12.46 14.68
N PRO A 64 -1.94 12.07 13.47
CA PRO A 64 -2.89 10.97 13.31
C PRO A 64 -2.31 9.63 13.77
N ILE A 65 -1.02 9.40 13.57
CA ILE A 65 -0.35 8.18 14.02
C ILE A 65 -0.41 8.06 15.54
N ILE A 66 -0.07 9.14 16.25
CA ILE A 66 -0.06 9.18 17.72
C ILE A 66 -1.49 9.00 18.27
N LEU A 67 -2.48 9.70 17.70
CA LEU A 67 -3.87 9.60 18.15
C LEU A 67 -4.41 8.17 17.99
N ILE A 68 -4.18 7.55 16.84
CA ILE A 68 -4.61 6.16 16.55
C ILE A 68 -3.87 5.17 17.46
N LEU A 69 -2.57 5.36 17.67
CA LEU A 69 -1.78 4.49 18.55
C LEU A 69 -2.25 4.57 20.01
N ILE A 70 -2.49 5.78 20.54
CA ILE A 70 -2.99 5.97 21.91
C ILE A 70 -4.31 5.21 22.09
N THR A 71 -5.24 5.35 21.15
CA THR A 71 -6.52 4.65 21.21
C THR A 71 -6.34 3.14 21.12
N SER A 72 -5.51 2.65 20.21
CA SER A 72 -5.25 1.22 20.05
C SER A 72 -4.61 0.59 21.30
N VAL A 73 -3.70 1.32 21.97
CA VAL A 73 -3.11 0.87 23.22
C VAL A 73 -4.14 0.87 24.36
N TRP A 74 -5.00 1.88 24.40
CA TRP A 74 -6.05 1.96 25.44
C TRP A 74 -7.07 0.84 25.29
N ASP A 75 -7.55 0.58 24.06
CA ASP A 75 -8.45 -0.53 23.73
C ASP A 75 -7.87 -1.91 24.13
N ALA A 76 -6.54 -2.05 24.11
CA ALA A 76 -5.87 -3.28 24.50
C ALA A 76 -5.75 -3.46 26.04
N VAL A 77 -5.85 -2.38 26.80
CA VAL A 77 -5.67 -2.40 28.27
C VAL A 77 -7.00 -2.40 29.01
N GLY A 78 -8.07 -1.87 28.42
CA GLY A 78 -9.38 -1.78 29.08
C GLY A 78 -10.39 -0.93 28.31
N GLU A 79 -11.38 -0.41 29.02
CA GLU A 79 -12.40 0.46 28.45
C GLU A 79 -11.79 1.83 28.06
N THR A 80 -11.92 2.18 26.77
CA THR A 80 -11.39 3.45 26.26
C THR A 80 -12.38 4.58 26.55
N PRO A 81 -11.94 5.67 27.18
CA PRO A 81 -12.76 6.86 27.37
C PRO A 81 -13.28 7.40 26.03
N GLU A 82 -14.53 7.85 25.98
CA GLU A 82 -15.19 8.32 24.76
C GLU A 82 -14.40 9.39 24.01
N ILE A 83 -13.75 10.31 24.73
CA ILE A 83 -12.94 11.38 24.14
C ILE A 83 -11.73 10.79 23.40
N ILE A 84 -11.07 9.78 23.98
CA ILE A 84 -9.90 9.14 23.36
C ILE A 84 -10.34 8.33 22.15
N SER A 85 -11.44 7.59 22.26
CA SER A 85 -12.04 6.86 21.15
C SER A 85 -12.45 7.79 20.01
N PHE A 86 -13.04 8.94 20.31
CA PHE A 86 -13.39 9.95 19.32
C PHE A 86 -12.15 10.52 18.62
N LEU A 87 -11.14 10.97 19.37
CA LEU A 87 -9.92 11.57 18.81
C LEU A 87 -9.09 10.56 18.02
N GLY A 88 -9.07 9.29 18.43
CA GLY A 88 -8.38 8.21 17.73
C GLY A 88 -9.16 7.58 16.59
N ASN A 89 -10.41 8.00 16.39
CA ASN A 89 -11.13 7.61 15.19
C ASN A 89 -10.33 8.05 13.95
N LYS A 90 -10.01 7.12 13.07
CA LYS A 90 -9.14 7.37 11.90
C LYS A 90 -9.59 8.56 11.05
N ASN A 91 -10.89 8.78 10.90
CA ASN A 91 -11.42 9.90 10.11
C ASN A 91 -11.18 11.24 10.84
N ILE A 92 -11.39 11.28 12.16
CA ILE A 92 -11.16 12.47 12.99
C ILE A 92 -9.66 12.76 13.08
N ALA A 93 -8.83 11.75 13.33
CA ALA A 93 -7.39 11.90 13.39
C ALA A 93 -6.80 12.45 12.06
N MET A 94 -7.29 11.97 10.91
CA MET A 94 -6.88 12.47 9.60
C MET A 94 -7.40 13.88 9.33
N LEU A 95 -8.60 14.23 9.79
CA LEU A 95 -9.12 15.61 9.72
C LEU A 95 -8.25 16.57 10.53
N ILE A 96 -7.88 16.20 11.75
CA ILE A 96 -6.98 16.99 12.61
C ILE A 96 -5.62 17.17 11.92
N ALA A 97 -5.10 16.12 11.28
CA ALA A 97 -3.86 16.19 10.51
C ALA A 97 -3.95 17.21 9.36
N ALA A 98 -5.03 17.17 8.60
CA ALA A 98 -5.25 18.10 7.48
C ALA A 98 -5.37 19.56 7.98
N LEU A 99 -6.09 19.80 9.06
CA LEU A 99 -6.19 21.11 9.69
C LEU A 99 -4.83 21.60 10.23
N THR A 100 -4.05 20.70 10.83
CA THR A 100 -2.69 21.01 11.31
C THR A 100 -1.79 21.43 10.14
N ALA A 101 -1.83 20.71 9.04
CA ALA A 101 -1.07 21.05 7.82
C ALA A 101 -1.48 22.43 7.28
N GLN A 102 -2.78 22.72 7.25
CA GLN A 102 -3.30 24.01 6.77
C GLN A 102 -2.86 25.18 7.67
N VAL A 103 -2.92 25.01 8.99
CA VAL A 103 -2.48 26.03 9.96
C VAL A 103 -0.98 26.30 9.81
N ILE A 104 -0.17 25.26 9.65
CA ILE A 104 1.28 25.40 9.40
C ILE A 104 1.51 26.16 8.08
N GLY A 105 0.82 25.78 7.00
CA GLY A 105 0.94 26.46 5.71
C GLY A 105 0.63 27.95 5.81
N LEU A 106 -0.46 28.32 6.49
CA LEU A 106 -0.85 29.72 6.71
C LEU A 106 0.20 30.49 7.55
N ARG A 107 0.75 29.85 8.60
CA ARG A 107 1.76 30.46 9.49
C ARG A 107 3.09 30.75 8.78
N TYR A 108 3.42 29.96 7.77
CA TYR A 108 4.64 30.12 6.96
C TYR A 108 4.40 30.86 5.64
N ASN A 109 3.34 31.68 5.58
CA ASN A 109 2.99 32.54 4.46
C ASN A 109 2.87 31.83 3.10
N MET A 110 2.38 30.57 3.11
CA MET A 110 1.98 29.94 1.85
C MET A 110 0.84 30.76 1.21
N ASN A 111 0.99 31.03 -0.09
CA ASN A 111 -0.02 31.75 -0.83
C ASN A 111 -1.36 30.97 -0.78
N GLN A 112 -2.47 31.66 -0.52
CA GLN A 112 -3.80 31.04 -0.51
C GLN A 112 -4.11 30.27 -1.79
N ASN A 113 -3.59 30.72 -2.93
CA ASN A 113 -3.75 30.02 -4.20
C ASN A 113 -3.01 28.67 -4.23
N ASP A 114 -1.83 28.57 -3.61
CA ASP A 114 -1.10 27.32 -3.49
C ASP A 114 -1.82 26.34 -2.55
N ILE A 115 -2.39 26.82 -1.46
CA ILE A 115 -3.23 26.01 -0.56
C ILE A 115 -4.46 25.49 -1.29
N LYS A 116 -5.21 26.37 -2.00
CA LYS A 116 -6.37 25.96 -2.81
C LYS A 116 -5.99 24.94 -3.88
N LYS A 117 -4.86 25.15 -4.57
CA LYS A 117 -4.36 24.21 -5.58
C LYS A 117 -4.05 22.85 -4.96
N SER A 118 -3.39 22.81 -3.79
CA SER A 118 -3.10 21.57 -3.07
C SER A 118 -4.37 20.84 -2.64
N ILE A 119 -5.37 21.56 -2.11
CA ILE A 119 -6.66 20.98 -1.74
C ILE A 119 -7.37 20.41 -2.97
N ASN A 120 -7.44 21.16 -4.06
CA ASN A 120 -8.09 20.69 -5.29
C ASN A 120 -7.39 19.44 -5.87
N THR A 121 -6.07 19.42 -5.87
CA THR A 121 -5.29 18.24 -6.28
C THR A 121 -5.56 17.04 -5.38
N ALA A 122 -5.62 17.25 -4.06
CA ALA A 122 -5.97 16.20 -3.11
C ALA A 122 -7.40 15.67 -3.33
N LEU A 123 -8.38 16.55 -3.53
CA LEU A 123 -9.76 16.17 -3.81
C LEU A 123 -9.90 15.39 -5.12
N ALA A 124 -9.21 15.83 -6.18
CA ALA A 124 -9.18 15.10 -7.45
C ALA A 124 -8.59 13.69 -7.28
N SER A 125 -7.49 13.58 -6.53
CA SER A 125 -6.87 12.28 -6.20
C SER A 125 -7.80 11.41 -5.36
N CYS A 126 -8.48 11.98 -4.36
CA CYS A 126 -9.48 11.26 -3.56
C CYS A 126 -10.64 10.76 -4.42
N GLY A 127 -11.14 11.57 -5.35
CA GLY A 127 -12.20 11.19 -6.27
C GLY A 127 -11.83 9.95 -7.08
N MET A 128 -10.61 9.92 -7.63
CA MET A 128 -10.08 8.75 -8.35
C MET A 128 -10.00 7.51 -7.46
N VAL A 129 -9.46 7.65 -6.24
CA VAL A 129 -9.35 6.53 -5.28
C VAL A 129 -10.72 6.00 -4.89
N LEU A 130 -11.69 6.87 -4.62
CA LEU A 130 -13.07 6.49 -4.29
C LEU A 130 -13.74 5.74 -5.46
N LEU A 131 -13.57 6.24 -6.69
CA LEU A 131 -14.14 5.61 -7.88
C LEU A 131 -13.54 4.20 -8.09
N ILE A 132 -12.22 4.07 -8.03
CA ILE A 132 -11.54 2.79 -8.22
C ILE A 132 -11.89 1.81 -7.09
N THR A 133 -11.91 2.27 -5.83
CA THR A 133 -12.27 1.44 -4.68
C THR A 133 -13.73 1.00 -4.76
N GLY A 134 -14.63 1.91 -5.13
CA GLY A 134 -16.04 1.62 -5.35
C GLY A 134 -16.26 0.60 -6.47
N ALA A 135 -15.61 0.80 -7.62
CA ALA A 135 -15.67 -0.15 -8.74
C ALA A 135 -15.09 -1.52 -8.37
N GLY A 136 -13.95 -1.56 -7.67
CA GLY A 136 -13.35 -2.80 -7.18
C GLY A 136 -14.25 -3.54 -6.19
N SER A 137 -14.90 -2.82 -5.27
CA SER A 137 -15.85 -3.39 -4.32
C SER A 137 -17.12 -3.91 -5.02
N ALA A 138 -17.63 -3.18 -6.01
CA ALA A 138 -18.77 -3.62 -6.82
C ALA A 138 -18.41 -4.88 -7.63
N PHE A 139 -17.22 -4.93 -8.24
CA PHE A 139 -16.71 -6.10 -8.93
C PHE A 139 -16.62 -7.32 -7.99
N GLY A 140 -16.04 -7.15 -6.78
CA GLY A 140 -16.00 -8.18 -5.77
C GLY A 140 -17.41 -8.65 -5.33
N ALA A 141 -18.39 -7.72 -5.25
CA ALA A 141 -19.78 -8.07 -4.93
C ALA A 141 -20.45 -8.88 -6.06
N VAL A 142 -20.18 -8.55 -7.32
CA VAL A 142 -20.65 -9.33 -8.48
C VAL A 142 -20.06 -10.73 -8.45
N ILE A 143 -18.74 -10.86 -8.25
CA ILE A 143 -18.08 -12.19 -8.16
C ILE A 143 -18.71 -13.04 -7.06
N ARG A 144 -18.99 -12.48 -5.89
CA ARG A 144 -19.70 -13.24 -4.82
C ARG A 144 -21.08 -13.74 -5.27
N LYS A 145 -21.80 -12.96 -6.08
CA LYS A 145 -23.13 -13.35 -6.59
C LYS A 145 -23.08 -14.41 -7.71
N THR A 146 -21.93 -14.63 -8.35
CA THR A 146 -21.79 -15.67 -9.37
C THR A 146 -21.69 -17.08 -8.81
N GLY A 147 -21.62 -17.25 -7.49
CA GLY A 147 -21.42 -18.55 -6.85
C GLY A 147 -19.99 -19.09 -6.92
N ILE A 148 -19.07 -18.39 -7.57
CA ILE A 148 -17.65 -18.81 -7.63
C ILE A 148 -17.05 -18.94 -6.23
N THR A 149 -17.44 -18.04 -5.32
CA THR A 149 -16.97 -18.07 -3.93
C THR A 149 -17.44 -19.33 -3.22
N ASP A 150 -18.69 -19.74 -3.46
CA ASP A 150 -19.28 -20.94 -2.85
C ASP A 150 -18.60 -22.21 -3.39
N ILE A 151 -18.38 -22.28 -4.71
CA ILE A 151 -17.65 -23.38 -5.36
C ILE A 151 -16.22 -23.49 -4.81
N LEU A 152 -15.49 -22.38 -4.70
CA LEU A 152 -14.14 -22.36 -4.15
C LEU A 152 -14.15 -22.77 -2.67
N THR A 153 -15.11 -22.31 -1.90
CA THR A 153 -15.27 -22.67 -0.48
C THR A 153 -15.53 -24.18 -0.36
N GLU A 154 -16.45 -24.71 -1.13
CA GLU A 154 -16.76 -26.15 -1.13
C GLU A 154 -15.54 -26.99 -1.55
N MET A 155 -14.85 -26.62 -2.61
CA MET A 155 -13.63 -27.31 -3.05
C MET A 155 -12.53 -27.29 -1.98
N LEU A 156 -12.29 -26.15 -1.34
CA LEU A 156 -11.24 -26.00 -0.33
C LEU A 156 -11.61 -26.67 0.99
N THR A 157 -12.87 -26.63 1.40
CA THR A 157 -13.34 -27.30 2.62
C THR A 157 -13.45 -28.81 2.43
N ALA A 158 -14.00 -29.28 1.32
CA ALA A 158 -14.12 -30.70 0.99
C ALA A 158 -12.74 -31.38 0.86
N SER A 159 -11.75 -30.67 0.31
CA SER A 159 -10.37 -31.16 0.20
C SER A 159 -9.60 -31.08 1.51
N GLN A 160 -10.16 -30.53 2.59
CA GLN A 160 -9.43 -30.22 3.83
C GLN A 160 -8.10 -29.50 3.56
N ALA A 161 -8.15 -28.50 2.68
CA ALA A 161 -6.95 -27.85 2.18
C ALA A 161 -6.08 -27.32 3.33
N PRO A 162 -4.77 -27.66 3.34
CA PRO A 162 -3.86 -27.15 4.36
C PRO A 162 -3.85 -25.62 4.37
N VAL A 163 -3.65 -25.02 5.57
CA VAL A 163 -3.58 -23.56 5.75
C VAL A 163 -2.63 -22.91 4.74
N VAL A 164 -1.48 -23.55 4.49
CA VAL A 164 -0.48 -23.10 3.52
C VAL A 164 -1.07 -22.93 2.12
N VAL A 165 -1.90 -23.87 1.65
CA VAL A 165 -2.52 -23.82 0.31
C VAL A 165 -3.49 -22.64 0.23
N VAL A 166 -4.30 -22.43 1.25
CA VAL A 166 -5.24 -21.31 1.31
C VAL A 166 -4.52 -19.97 1.29
N LEU A 167 -3.43 -19.83 2.03
CA LEU A 167 -2.61 -18.62 2.05
C LEU A 167 -1.91 -18.36 0.71
N LEU A 168 -1.44 -19.43 0.03
CA LEU A 168 -0.87 -19.32 -1.32
C LEU A 168 -1.91 -18.86 -2.35
N ILE A 169 -3.10 -19.44 -2.33
CA ILE A 169 -4.21 -19.01 -3.20
C ILE A 169 -4.57 -17.55 -2.93
N SER A 170 -4.65 -17.16 -1.65
CA SER A 170 -4.94 -15.78 -1.24
C SER A 170 -3.90 -14.79 -1.76
N PHE A 171 -2.62 -15.14 -1.67
CA PHE A 171 -1.53 -14.37 -2.24
C PHE A 171 -1.66 -14.24 -3.76
N PHE A 172 -1.94 -15.34 -4.45
CA PHE A 172 -2.06 -15.36 -5.91
C PHE A 172 -3.25 -14.52 -6.39
N VAL A 173 -4.41 -14.61 -5.73
CA VAL A 173 -5.58 -13.77 -6.02
C VAL A 173 -5.23 -12.29 -5.85
N GLY A 174 -4.54 -11.93 -4.77
CA GLY A 174 -4.05 -10.57 -4.56
C GLY A 174 -3.12 -10.11 -5.68
N THR A 175 -2.20 -10.96 -6.12
CA THR A 175 -1.24 -10.67 -7.21
C THR A 175 -1.94 -10.44 -8.55
N VAL A 176 -2.90 -11.30 -8.90
CA VAL A 176 -3.67 -11.18 -10.16
C VAL A 176 -4.48 -9.89 -10.16
N LEU A 177 -5.21 -9.62 -9.09
CA LEU A 177 -5.99 -8.38 -8.97
C LEU A 177 -5.09 -7.14 -9.02
N ARG A 178 -3.92 -7.19 -8.40
CA ARG A 178 -2.92 -6.11 -8.48
C ARG A 178 -2.48 -5.85 -9.93
N ALA A 179 -2.17 -6.90 -10.67
CA ALA A 179 -1.76 -6.78 -12.07
C ALA A 179 -2.88 -6.17 -12.94
N CYS A 180 -4.13 -6.55 -12.69
CA CYS A 180 -5.28 -6.03 -13.43
C CYS A 180 -5.64 -4.58 -13.08
N MET A 181 -5.64 -4.24 -11.77
CA MET A 181 -6.16 -2.97 -11.28
C MET A 181 -5.11 -1.86 -11.19
N GLY A 182 -3.82 -2.21 -11.19
CA GLY A 182 -2.73 -1.25 -11.10
C GLY A 182 -2.60 -0.52 -9.75
N SER A 183 -3.47 -0.79 -8.77
CA SER A 183 -3.47 -0.15 -7.45
C SER A 183 -3.45 -1.20 -6.35
N ALA A 184 -2.45 -1.13 -5.46
CA ALA A 184 -2.33 -2.06 -4.33
C ALA A 184 -3.52 -1.95 -3.36
N SER A 185 -3.98 -0.74 -3.08
CA SER A 185 -5.09 -0.49 -2.16
C SER A 185 -6.40 -1.05 -2.70
N SER A 186 -6.72 -0.76 -3.97
CA SER A 186 -7.94 -1.24 -4.62
C SER A 186 -7.92 -2.76 -4.80
N ALA A 187 -6.78 -3.32 -5.20
CA ALA A 187 -6.60 -4.76 -5.28
C ALA A 187 -6.76 -5.43 -3.90
N GLY A 188 -6.21 -4.82 -2.84
CA GLY A 188 -6.35 -5.32 -1.47
C GLY A 188 -7.80 -5.38 -1.01
N VAL A 189 -8.55 -4.29 -1.18
CA VAL A 189 -9.99 -4.26 -0.83
C VAL A 189 -10.76 -5.33 -1.60
N SER A 190 -10.52 -5.44 -2.91
CA SER A 190 -11.22 -6.42 -3.76
C SER A 190 -10.83 -7.86 -3.42
N ALA A 191 -9.54 -8.14 -3.24
CA ALA A 191 -9.06 -9.48 -2.90
C ALA A 191 -9.57 -9.95 -1.53
N LEU A 192 -9.53 -9.07 -0.52
CA LEU A 192 -10.09 -9.36 0.80
C LEU A 192 -11.60 -9.59 0.72
N ALA A 193 -12.33 -8.77 -0.05
CA ALA A 193 -13.78 -8.94 -0.21
C ALA A 193 -14.15 -10.27 -0.89
N ILE A 194 -13.34 -10.76 -1.82
CA ILE A 194 -13.55 -12.04 -2.50
C ILE A 194 -13.20 -13.22 -1.58
N MET A 195 -12.06 -13.14 -0.91
CA MET A 195 -11.52 -14.28 -0.17
C MET A 195 -12.02 -14.39 1.28
N ALA A 196 -12.51 -13.29 1.89
CA ALA A 196 -12.95 -13.30 3.28
C ALA A 196 -14.06 -14.33 3.58
N PRO A 197 -15.10 -14.50 2.74
CA PRO A 197 -16.12 -15.54 2.99
C PRO A 197 -15.54 -16.96 2.99
N ILE A 198 -14.56 -17.23 2.12
CA ILE A 198 -13.89 -18.52 2.04
C ILE A 198 -13.14 -18.80 3.34
N VAL A 199 -12.38 -17.83 3.82
CA VAL A 199 -11.61 -17.97 5.06
C VAL A 199 -12.51 -18.05 6.28
N ALA A 200 -13.64 -17.34 6.29
CA ALA A 200 -14.63 -17.44 7.37
C ALA A 200 -15.25 -18.87 7.50
N ALA A 201 -15.28 -19.63 6.41
CA ALA A 201 -15.71 -21.04 6.41
C ALA A 201 -14.58 -22.01 6.84
N MET A 202 -13.37 -21.52 7.08
CA MET A 202 -12.20 -22.34 7.38
C MET A 202 -11.56 -21.90 8.72
N PRO A 203 -12.05 -22.41 9.86
CA PRO A 203 -11.61 -21.97 11.19
C PRO A 203 -10.13 -22.22 11.48
N GLN A 204 -9.48 -23.11 10.71
CA GLN A 204 -8.04 -23.36 10.82
C GLN A 204 -7.17 -22.21 10.26
N VAL A 205 -7.75 -21.25 9.54
CA VAL A 205 -7.01 -20.13 8.92
C VAL A 205 -7.24 -18.85 9.72
N HIS A 206 -6.24 -18.43 10.47
CA HIS A 206 -6.37 -17.19 11.25
C HIS A 206 -6.47 -15.96 10.33
N PRO A 207 -7.44 -15.04 10.57
CA PRO A 207 -7.69 -13.88 9.71
C PRO A 207 -6.48 -12.96 9.52
N ALA A 208 -5.59 -12.84 10.51
CA ALA A 208 -4.39 -12.01 10.39
C ALA A 208 -3.39 -12.56 9.36
N TRP A 209 -3.12 -13.88 9.39
CA TRP A 209 -2.23 -14.52 8.41
C TRP A 209 -2.82 -14.45 7.00
N PHE A 210 -4.12 -14.70 6.90
CA PHE A 210 -4.85 -14.53 5.66
C PHE A 210 -4.73 -13.11 5.08
N ALA A 211 -5.06 -12.08 5.87
CA ALA A 211 -4.99 -10.71 5.42
C ALA A 211 -3.56 -10.33 4.99
N MET A 212 -2.54 -10.78 5.71
CA MET A 212 -1.14 -10.56 5.36
C MET A 212 -0.75 -11.25 4.06
N ALA A 213 -1.23 -12.47 3.80
CA ALA A 213 -1.00 -13.18 2.54
C ALA A 213 -1.61 -12.42 1.35
N VAL A 214 -2.88 -12.03 1.46
CA VAL A 214 -3.58 -11.24 0.43
C VAL A 214 -2.83 -9.93 0.15
N LEU A 215 -2.55 -9.15 1.20
CA LEU A 215 -1.92 -7.85 1.06
C LEU A 215 -0.47 -7.95 0.54
N SER A 216 0.25 -9.00 0.85
CA SER A 216 1.56 -9.23 0.26
C SER A 216 1.46 -9.50 -1.24
N GLY A 217 0.48 -10.30 -1.68
CA GLY A 217 0.18 -10.51 -3.09
C GLY A 217 -0.17 -9.22 -3.81
N CYS A 218 -1.02 -8.37 -3.20
CA CYS A 218 -1.38 -7.07 -3.76
C CYS A 218 -0.19 -6.09 -3.86
N ASN A 219 0.91 -6.36 -3.20
CA ASN A 219 2.14 -5.58 -3.30
C ASN A 219 3.23 -6.26 -4.14
N CYS A 220 2.91 -7.39 -4.80
CA CYS A 220 3.90 -8.21 -5.51
C CYS A 220 4.35 -7.52 -6.81
N ILE A 221 3.43 -7.24 -7.71
CA ILE A 221 3.75 -6.79 -9.07
C ILE A 221 3.23 -5.38 -9.29
N GLY A 222 4.12 -4.39 -9.31
CA GLY A 222 3.82 -3.03 -9.75
C GLY A 222 4.16 -2.88 -11.23
N LEU A 223 3.15 -2.82 -12.09
CA LEU A 223 3.29 -2.70 -13.55
C LEU A 223 3.11 -1.23 -13.98
N PRO A 224 3.34 -0.89 -15.26
CA PRO A 224 3.12 0.46 -15.78
C PRO A 224 1.68 0.99 -15.70
N ASN A 225 0.70 0.16 -15.36
CA ASN A 225 -0.67 0.61 -15.01
C ASN A 225 -0.79 1.12 -13.56
N ASP A 226 0.30 1.11 -12.79
CA ASP A 226 0.37 1.60 -11.41
C ASP A 226 0.94 3.01 -11.34
N SER A 227 0.22 3.93 -10.68
CA SER A 227 0.72 5.29 -10.43
C SER A 227 2.01 5.32 -9.60
N GLY A 228 2.19 4.37 -8.69
CA GLY A 228 3.42 4.23 -7.90
C GLY A 228 4.63 3.84 -8.75
N PHE A 229 4.42 3.06 -9.82
CA PHE A 229 5.45 2.73 -10.80
C PHE A 229 5.97 4.01 -11.46
N TRP A 230 5.07 4.83 -12.00
CA TRP A 230 5.46 6.08 -12.67
C TRP A 230 6.06 7.10 -11.71
N MET A 231 5.51 7.23 -10.51
CA MET A 231 6.10 8.11 -9.50
C MET A 231 7.54 7.68 -9.18
N SER A 232 7.77 6.39 -8.96
CA SER A 232 9.10 5.87 -8.66
C SER A 232 10.08 6.03 -9.82
N THR A 233 9.66 5.71 -11.04
CA THR A 233 10.51 5.82 -12.24
C THR A 233 10.86 7.29 -12.54
N ASN A 234 9.89 8.18 -12.52
CA ASN A 234 10.11 9.59 -12.85
C ASN A 234 10.96 10.31 -11.80
N LEU A 235 10.70 10.07 -10.51
CA LEU A 235 11.52 10.68 -9.43
C LEU A 235 12.99 10.24 -9.47
N ASN A 236 13.26 9.05 -9.96
CA ASN A 236 14.61 8.52 -10.05
C ASN A 236 15.22 8.62 -11.46
N GLY A 237 14.54 9.25 -12.41
CA GLY A 237 15.03 9.39 -13.79
C GLY A 237 15.22 8.04 -14.51
N LEU A 238 14.42 7.03 -14.16
CA LEU A 238 14.52 5.68 -14.72
C LEU A 238 13.75 5.58 -16.02
N THR A 239 14.24 4.75 -16.94
CA THR A 239 13.47 4.28 -18.10
C THR A 239 12.36 3.31 -17.65
N ILE A 240 11.38 3.02 -18.52
CA ILE A 240 10.37 1.98 -18.26
C ILE A 240 11.04 0.64 -17.93
N THR A 241 12.06 0.27 -18.70
CA THR A 241 12.84 -0.96 -18.46
C THR A 241 13.56 -0.90 -17.11
N GLY A 242 14.11 0.26 -16.73
CA GLY A 242 14.71 0.49 -15.42
C GLY A 242 13.70 0.34 -14.30
N GLY A 243 12.51 0.93 -14.46
CA GLY A 243 11.39 0.80 -13.51
C GLY A 243 10.93 -0.65 -13.35
N LEU A 244 10.77 -1.41 -14.43
CA LEU A 244 10.40 -2.83 -14.36
C LEU A 244 11.46 -3.66 -13.62
N LYS A 245 12.74 -3.42 -13.89
CA LYS A 245 13.83 -4.16 -13.24
C LYS A 245 14.08 -3.74 -11.79
N THR A 246 13.70 -2.53 -11.40
CA THR A 246 13.88 -2.04 -10.04
C THR A 246 12.58 -2.14 -9.24
N TYR A 247 11.59 -1.30 -9.54
CA TYR A 247 10.34 -1.20 -8.79
C TYR A 247 9.54 -2.50 -8.78
N THR A 248 9.31 -3.10 -9.98
CA THR A 248 8.50 -4.33 -10.09
C THR A 248 9.21 -5.53 -9.48
N VAL A 249 10.49 -5.72 -9.81
CA VAL A 249 11.26 -6.86 -9.28
C VAL A 249 11.49 -6.73 -7.78
N PHE A 250 11.79 -5.53 -7.28
CA PHE A 250 11.90 -5.27 -5.84
C PHE A 250 10.58 -5.59 -5.12
N GLY A 251 9.45 -5.15 -5.69
CA GLY A 251 8.11 -5.46 -5.17
C GLY A 251 7.86 -6.97 -5.09
N ALA A 252 8.19 -7.70 -6.15
CA ALA A 252 8.02 -9.15 -6.22
C ALA A 252 8.86 -9.90 -5.17
N ILE A 253 10.15 -9.58 -5.08
CA ILE A 253 11.04 -10.20 -4.08
C ILE A 253 10.54 -9.90 -2.65
N ARG A 254 10.20 -8.65 -2.37
CA ARG A 254 9.66 -8.25 -1.07
C ARG A 254 8.37 -9.01 -0.73
N ALA A 255 7.45 -9.13 -1.68
CA ALA A 255 6.19 -9.83 -1.47
C ALA A 255 6.40 -11.32 -1.19
N VAL A 256 7.30 -11.98 -1.91
CA VAL A 256 7.65 -13.38 -1.67
C VAL A 256 8.30 -13.56 -0.30
N LEU A 257 9.20 -12.66 0.10
CA LEU A 257 9.79 -12.72 1.46
C LEU A 257 8.74 -12.56 2.55
N ILE A 258 7.78 -11.63 2.36
CA ILE A 258 6.65 -11.47 3.31
C ILE A 258 5.81 -12.75 3.34
N LEU A 259 5.50 -13.32 2.18
CA LEU A 259 4.75 -14.57 2.09
C LEU A 259 5.48 -15.71 2.82
N CYS A 260 6.78 -15.87 2.64
CA CYS A 260 7.55 -16.88 3.38
C CYS A 260 7.41 -16.69 4.89
N VAL A 261 7.53 -15.46 5.39
CA VAL A 261 7.34 -15.18 6.82
C VAL A 261 5.91 -15.48 7.27
N VAL A 262 4.90 -15.16 6.45
CA VAL A 262 3.49 -15.46 6.73
C VAL A 262 3.26 -16.97 6.79
N LEU A 263 3.79 -17.74 5.84
CA LEU A 263 3.64 -19.20 5.82
C LEU A 263 4.32 -19.86 7.02
N ILE A 264 5.54 -19.44 7.34
CA ILE A 264 6.26 -19.92 8.51
C ILE A 264 5.52 -19.55 9.80
N GLY A 265 5.08 -18.29 9.89
CA GLY A 265 4.34 -17.79 11.04
C GLY A 265 3.00 -18.52 11.24
N ALA A 266 2.27 -18.79 10.18
CA ALA A 266 1.00 -19.51 10.25
C ALA A 266 1.15 -20.97 10.73
N VAL A 267 2.30 -21.60 10.43
CA VAL A 267 2.60 -22.97 10.87
C VAL A 267 3.11 -23.00 12.31
N ILE A 268 4.01 -22.07 12.68
CA ILE A 268 4.65 -22.07 14.02
C ILE A 268 3.74 -21.43 15.08
N LEU A 269 2.99 -20.42 14.73
CA LEU A 269 2.08 -19.67 15.59
C LEU A 269 0.65 -19.78 15.02
N PRO A 270 0.01 -20.94 15.09
CA PRO A 270 -1.40 -21.02 14.80
C PRO A 270 -2.10 -20.21 15.89
N LEU A 271 -2.25 -18.88 15.65
CA LEU A 271 -3.01 -17.99 16.53
C LEU A 271 -4.38 -18.67 16.65
N GLY A 272 -4.66 -19.30 17.79
CA GLY A 272 -5.89 -20.07 17.98
C GLY A 272 -7.12 -19.16 17.73
N VAL A 273 -8.07 -19.68 16.98
CA VAL A 273 -9.40 -19.11 16.80
C VAL A 273 -10.27 -19.55 17.95
#